data_09dc4b1599c548d1a422e7dfb8fb82a8
#
_entry.id   09dc4b1599c548d1a422e7dfb8fb82a8
#
_cell.length_a   1.000
_cell.length_b   1.000
_cell.length_c   1.000
_cell.angle_alpha   90.00
_cell.angle_beta   90.00
_cell.angle_gamma   90.00
#
_symmetry.space_group_name_H-M   'P 1'
#
loop_
_entity.id
_entity.type
_entity.pdbx_description
1 polymer ?
#
loop_
_entity_poly.entity_id
_entity_poly.type
_entity_poly.pdbx_seq_one_letter_code
_entity_poly.pdbx_strand_id
1 'polypeptide(L)'
;GGSDTADRSFTISGDENEVLYYVDGSDPVHEKPVIVPTEKRYLVLDYENPGLKEKGITPQFYTWSSGYASVLTDFTYVGGDKWTVTIPAKPSCTKVDFCIALDSTGDPWIKDGGDHSVTFPSDQKVIYASMKAGSEPEIAMPYNTGYEVDAENQQVSYYYRDDDAFVD
;
A
#
# COMPACT_ATOMS: atom_id res chain seq x y z
N GLY A 1 -17.45 -23.65 -3.44
CA GLY A 1 -18.33 -22.52 -3.58
C GLY A 1 -19.74 -22.91 -3.16
N GLY A 2 -20.25 -22.31 -2.06
CA GLY A 2 -21.65 -22.42 -1.71
C GLY A 2 -22.48 -21.57 -2.69
N SER A 3 -23.64 -22.06 -3.11
CA SER A 3 -24.60 -21.25 -3.84
C SER A 3 -25.40 -20.41 -2.83
N ASP A 4 -25.55 -19.13 -3.11
CA ASP A 4 -26.52 -18.30 -2.40
C ASP A 4 -27.92 -18.76 -2.82
N THR A 5 -28.63 -19.42 -1.91
CA THR A 5 -29.96 -20.01 -2.15
C THR A 5 -31.12 -19.13 -1.66
N ALA A 6 -30.83 -17.97 -1.10
CA ALA A 6 -31.87 -17.07 -0.62
C ALA A 6 -32.51 -16.31 -1.81
N ASP A 7 -33.85 -16.24 -1.80
CA ASP A 7 -34.58 -15.40 -2.75
C ASP A 7 -34.23 -13.93 -2.52
N ARG A 8 -34.01 -13.20 -3.60
CA ARG A 8 -33.68 -11.77 -3.57
C ARG A 8 -34.75 -10.97 -4.26
N SER A 9 -35.00 -9.79 -3.75
CA SER A 9 -35.97 -8.87 -4.35
C SER A 9 -35.43 -7.45 -4.38
N PHE A 10 -35.84 -6.68 -5.37
CA PHE A 10 -35.59 -5.26 -5.48
C PHE A 10 -36.75 -4.56 -6.15
N THR A 11 -36.90 -3.28 -5.90
CA THR A 11 -37.94 -2.46 -6.47
C THR A 11 -37.37 -1.63 -7.60
N ILE A 12 -37.99 -1.70 -8.77
CA ILE A 12 -37.67 -0.81 -9.90
C ILE A 12 -38.41 0.49 -9.70
N SER A 13 -37.70 1.60 -9.66
CA SER A 13 -38.27 2.94 -9.52
C SER A 13 -37.98 3.78 -10.75
N GLY A 14 -39.02 4.06 -11.56
CA GLY A 14 -38.92 4.95 -12.70
C GLY A 14 -38.70 4.29 -14.06
N ASP A 15 -38.56 5.11 -15.10
CA ASP A 15 -38.39 4.69 -16.50
C ASP A 15 -36.90 4.71 -16.92
N GLU A 16 -35.97 4.93 -16.04
CA GLU A 16 -34.55 5.01 -16.33
C GLU A 16 -33.84 3.67 -16.12
N ASN A 17 -32.73 3.46 -16.83
CA ASN A 17 -31.88 2.31 -16.61
C ASN A 17 -31.23 2.41 -15.21
N GLU A 18 -31.55 1.47 -14.35
CA GLU A 18 -30.99 1.40 -12.99
C GLU A 18 -29.75 0.52 -12.97
N VAL A 19 -28.72 0.96 -12.24
CA VAL A 19 -27.56 0.14 -11.94
C VAL A 19 -27.73 -0.42 -10.54
N LEU A 20 -27.72 -1.74 -10.43
CA LEU A 20 -27.79 -2.46 -9.19
C LEU A 20 -26.46 -3.11 -8.87
N TYR A 21 -26.07 -3.03 -7.62
CA TYR A 21 -24.88 -3.69 -7.10
C TYR A 21 -25.32 -4.86 -6.22
N TYR A 22 -24.67 -5.98 -6.40
CA TYR A 22 -24.95 -7.20 -5.66
C TYR A 22 -23.71 -7.64 -4.87
N VAL A 23 -23.91 -7.90 -3.60
CA VAL A 23 -22.91 -8.53 -2.72
C VAL A 23 -23.52 -9.85 -2.25
N ASP A 24 -22.75 -10.94 -2.38
CA ASP A 24 -23.19 -12.27 -1.99
C ASP A 24 -23.76 -12.28 -0.56
N GLY A 25 -24.92 -12.87 -0.40
CA GLY A 25 -25.65 -12.89 0.87
C GLY A 25 -26.50 -11.64 1.19
N SER A 26 -26.59 -10.65 0.28
CA SER A 26 -27.34 -9.41 0.47
C SER A 26 -28.33 -9.17 -0.66
N ASP A 27 -29.36 -8.35 -0.40
CA ASP A 27 -30.22 -7.87 -1.48
C ASP A 27 -29.49 -6.84 -2.36
N PRO A 28 -29.82 -6.76 -3.66
CA PRO A 28 -29.26 -5.74 -4.55
C PRO A 28 -29.54 -4.33 -4.06
N VAL A 29 -28.56 -3.44 -4.16
CA VAL A 29 -28.66 -2.04 -3.74
C VAL A 29 -28.27 -1.09 -4.84
N HIS A 30 -28.79 0.15 -4.83
CA HIS A 30 -28.46 1.18 -5.79
C HIS A 30 -27.11 1.88 -5.49
N GLU A 31 -26.74 1.93 -4.22
CA GLU A 31 -25.46 2.51 -3.84
C GLU A 31 -24.31 1.51 -4.02
N LYS A 32 -23.26 1.95 -4.67
CA LYS A 32 -22.04 1.12 -4.84
C LYS A 32 -21.49 0.71 -3.48
N PRO A 33 -21.43 -0.59 -3.17
CA PRO A 33 -20.86 -1.04 -1.90
C PRO A 33 -19.40 -0.62 -1.78
N VAL A 34 -19.02 -0.19 -0.59
CA VAL A 34 -17.60 0.02 -0.26
C VAL A 34 -17.00 -1.35 0.02
N ILE A 35 -16.17 -1.82 -0.90
CA ILE A 35 -15.44 -3.08 -0.71
C ILE A 35 -14.29 -2.80 0.25
N VAL A 36 -14.40 -3.32 1.47
CA VAL A 36 -13.28 -3.31 2.41
C VAL A 36 -12.43 -4.54 2.12
N PRO A 37 -11.13 -4.37 1.82
CA PRO A 37 -10.25 -5.51 1.63
C PRO A 37 -10.25 -6.40 2.87
N THR A 38 -10.40 -7.72 2.67
CA THR A 38 -10.34 -8.72 3.75
C THR A 38 -8.93 -9.26 3.98
N GLU A 39 -8.02 -8.96 3.06
CA GLU A 39 -6.64 -9.42 3.09
C GLU A 39 -5.70 -8.35 3.65
N LYS A 40 -4.56 -8.78 4.16
CA LYS A 40 -3.49 -7.87 4.57
C LYS A 40 -3.10 -6.93 3.44
N ARG A 41 -2.78 -5.70 3.80
CA ARG A 41 -2.15 -4.72 2.92
C ARG A 41 -0.66 -4.67 3.19
N TYR A 42 0.11 -4.20 2.23
CA TYR A 42 1.55 -4.06 2.35
C TYR A 42 2.00 -2.69 1.86
N LEU A 43 2.87 -2.06 2.65
CA LEU A 43 3.67 -0.93 2.21
C LEU A 43 5.06 -1.44 1.86
N VAL A 44 5.46 -1.28 0.61
CA VAL A 44 6.85 -1.46 0.17
C VAL A 44 7.49 -0.09 0.06
N LEU A 45 8.49 0.18 0.87
CA LEU A 45 9.19 1.45 0.88
C LEU A 45 10.63 1.27 0.43
N ASP A 46 10.98 1.94 -0.67
CA ASP A 46 12.35 2.12 -1.12
C ASP A 46 12.91 3.42 -0.50
N TYR A 47 14.05 3.33 0.13
CA TYR A 47 14.69 4.43 0.83
C TYR A 47 16.12 4.63 0.35
N GLU A 48 16.45 5.84 -0.07
CA GLU A 48 17.78 6.21 -0.53
C GLU A 48 18.45 7.15 0.48
N ASN A 49 19.58 6.70 1.04
CA ASN A 49 20.36 7.51 1.97
C ASN A 49 21.86 7.18 1.80
N PRO A 50 22.59 8.11 1.14
CA PRO A 50 24.00 7.91 0.88
C PRO A 50 24.84 7.77 2.14
N GLY A 51 25.77 6.85 2.10
CA GLY A 51 26.80 6.67 3.12
C GLY A 51 26.36 5.91 4.37
N LEU A 52 25.12 5.44 4.51
CA LEU A 52 24.72 4.62 5.65
C LEU A 52 25.47 3.29 5.67
N LYS A 53 25.63 2.68 4.50
CA LYS A 53 26.32 1.37 4.39
C LYS A 53 27.77 1.45 4.82
N GLU A 54 28.49 2.48 4.40
CA GLU A 54 29.89 2.71 4.78
C GLU A 54 30.05 2.99 6.27
N LYS A 55 29.06 3.63 6.87
CA LYS A 55 29.02 3.90 8.31
C LYS A 55 28.58 2.70 9.16
N GLY A 56 28.20 1.59 8.50
CA GLY A 56 27.67 0.42 9.19
C GLY A 56 26.30 0.63 9.83
N ILE A 57 25.53 1.60 9.34
CA ILE A 57 24.19 1.93 9.86
C ILE A 57 23.15 1.18 9.02
N THR A 58 22.30 0.40 9.67
CA THR A 58 21.11 -0.20 9.08
C THR A 58 19.89 0.62 9.50
N PRO A 59 19.21 1.32 8.59
CA PRO A 59 18.02 2.06 8.95
C PRO A 59 16.89 1.11 9.36
N GLN A 60 16.02 1.58 10.25
CA GLN A 60 14.90 0.81 10.77
C GLN A 60 13.59 1.56 10.57
N PHE A 61 12.58 0.85 10.12
CA PHE A 61 11.22 1.35 9.97
C PHE A 61 10.44 1.14 11.26
N TYR A 62 9.77 2.17 11.75
CA TYR A 62 8.88 2.08 12.90
C TYR A 62 7.53 2.70 12.59
N THR A 63 6.45 1.96 12.79
CA THR A 63 5.07 2.45 12.60
C THR A 63 4.21 2.18 13.83
N TRP A 64 3.24 3.07 14.06
CA TRP A 64 2.25 2.96 15.14
C TRP A 64 0.81 2.90 14.61
N SER A 65 0.61 2.87 13.30
CA SER A 65 -0.72 2.95 12.68
C SER A 65 -1.05 1.83 11.69
N SER A 66 -0.20 0.82 11.54
CA SER A 66 -0.48 -0.31 10.63
C SER A 66 -1.63 -1.21 11.08
N GLY A 67 -2.09 -1.04 12.32
CA GLY A 67 -3.09 -1.90 12.96
C GLY A 67 -2.49 -3.12 13.66
N TYR A 68 -1.23 -3.44 13.43
CA TYR A 68 -0.46 -4.44 14.17
C TYR A 68 0.38 -3.80 15.27
N ALA A 69 0.96 -4.63 16.14
CA ALA A 69 1.88 -4.14 17.16
C ALA A 69 3.06 -3.39 16.52
N SER A 70 3.43 -2.26 17.12
CA SER A 70 4.56 -1.47 16.67
C SER A 70 5.86 -2.23 16.91
N VAL A 71 6.65 -2.41 15.86
CA VAL A 71 7.95 -3.06 15.89
C VAL A 71 8.93 -2.28 15.03
N LEU A 72 10.20 -2.31 15.42
CA LEU A 72 11.29 -1.86 14.56
C LEU A 72 11.58 -2.96 13.52
N THR A 73 11.58 -2.59 12.26
CA THR A 73 11.86 -3.50 11.15
C THR A 73 13.07 -2.99 10.38
N ASP A 74 14.10 -3.80 10.27
CA ASP A 74 15.31 -3.44 9.55
C ASP A 74 15.04 -3.32 8.05
N PHE A 75 15.60 -2.30 7.43
CA PHE A 75 15.65 -2.24 5.99
C PHE A 75 16.70 -3.21 5.45
N THR A 76 16.44 -3.74 4.27
CA THR A 76 17.40 -4.55 3.51
C THR A 76 18.16 -3.68 2.52
N TYR A 77 19.49 -3.73 2.54
CA TYR A 77 20.31 -3.02 1.56
C TYR A 77 20.24 -3.70 0.18
N VAL A 78 19.94 -2.92 -0.84
CA VAL A 78 19.78 -3.42 -2.24
C VAL A 78 20.82 -2.87 -3.20
N GLY A 79 21.81 -2.12 -2.71
CA GLY A 79 22.89 -1.53 -3.52
C GLY A 79 22.64 -0.07 -3.87
N GLY A 80 23.69 0.65 -4.28
CA GLY A 80 23.58 2.04 -4.76
C GLY A 80 22.96 3.00 -3.77
N ASP A 81 23.32 2.91 -2.48
CA ASP A 81 22.76 3.70 -1.38
C ASP A 81 21.25 3.48 -1.12
N LYS A 82 20.67 2.44 -1.70
CA LYS A 82 19.25 2.11 -1.61
C LYS A 82 18.99 0.97 -0.65
N TRP A 83 17.88 1.09 0.03
CA TRP A 83 17.36 0.18 1.03
C TRP A 83 15.88 -0.06 0.76
N THR A 84 15.36 -1.22 1.12
CA THR A 84 13.95 -1.55 0.96
C THR A 84 13.39 -2.22 2.20
N VAL A 85 12.11 -2.03 2.48
CA VAL A 85 11.38 -2.70 3.56
C VAL A 85 9.95 -2.97 3.12
N THR A 86 9.38 -4.08 3.57
CA THR A 86 7.98 -4.43 3.36
C THR A 86 7.28 -4.51 4.70
N ILE A 87 6.22 -3.73 4.88
CA ILE A 87 5.49 -3.58 6.13
C ILE A 87 4.05 -4.03 5.94
N PRO A 88 3.59 -5.03 6.69
CA PRO A 88 2.19 -5.43 6.66
C PRO A 88 1.32 -4.41 7.39
N ALA A 89 0.12 -4.19 6.86
CA ALA A 89 -0.93 -3.40 7.48
C ALA A 89 -2.25 -4.17 7.49
N LYS A 90 -3.13 -3.91 8.45
CA LYS A 90 -4.46 -4.54 8.47
C LYS A 90 -5.29 -4.12 7.27
N PRO A 91 -6.24 -4.95 6.84
CA PRO A 91 -7.13 -4.62 5.72
C PRO A 91 -7.86 -3.28 5.88
N SER A 92 -8.22 -2.92 7.10
CA SER A 92 -8.89 -1.65 7.43
C SER A 92 -7.95 -0.45 7.53
N CYS A 93 -6.64 -0.66 7.44
CA CYS A 93 -5.66 0.42 7.51
C CYS A 93 -5.75 1.30 6.27
N THR A 94 -6.05 2.58 6.45
CA THR A 94 -6.14 3.56 5.37
C THR A 94 -4.90 4.41 5.23
N LYS A 95 -4.05 4.41 6.26
CA LYS A 95 -2.84 5.23 6.32
C LYS A 95 -1.81 4.58 7.23
N VAL A 96 -0.56 4.59 6.82
CA VAL A 96 0.58 4.19 7.65
C VAL A 96 1.39 5.42 8.01
N ASP A 97 1.41 5.78 9.30
CA ASP A 97 2.27 6.79 9.86
C ASP A 97 3.52 6.10 10.43
N PHE A 98 4.68 6.64 10.14
CA PHE A 98 5.95 6.00 10.48
C PHE A 98 7.10 6.99 10.64
N CYS A 99 8.20 6.53 11.20
CA CYS A 99 9.49 7.19 11.12
C CYS A 99 10.59 6.20 10.73
N ILE A 100 11.70 6.73 10.25
CA ILE A 100 12.92 5.96 9.98
C ILE A 100 13.93 6.27 11.07
N ALA A 101 14.29 5.27 11.86
CA ALA A 101 15.33 5.38 12.87
C ALA A 101 16.69 5.01 12.24
N LEU A 102 17.66 5.88 12.41
CA LEU A 102 19.06 5.63 12.06
C LEU A 102 19.85 5.08 13.25
N ASP A 103 19.42 5.42 14.47
CA ASP A 103 19.87 4.84 15.72
C ASP A 103 18.71 4.82 16.70
N SER A 104 18.28 3.64 17.10
CA SER A 104 17.20 3.40 18.04
C SER A 104 17.68 2.98 19.43
N THR A 105 18.98 3.05 19.71
CA THR A 105 19.57 2.62 20.98
C THR A 105 19.48 3.68 22.07
N GLY A 106 19.32 4.96 21.67
CA GLY A 106 19.22 6.10 22.59
C GLY A 106 17.77 6.55 22.84
N ASP A 107 17.61 7.53 23.72
CA ASP A 107 16.37 8.25 23.94
C ASP A 107 16.69 9.76 24.04
N PRO A 108 16.26 10.57 23.06
CA PRO A 108 15.49 10.21 21.86
C PRO A 108 16.29 9.45 20.79
N TRP A 109 15.58 8.72 19.93
CA TRP A 109 16.18 8.09 18.76
C TRP A 109 16.73 9.12 17.78
N ILE A 110 17.81 8.73 17.06
CA ILE A 110 18.24 9.49 15.89
C ILE A 110 17.39 9.03 14.71
N LYS A 111 16.62 9.96 14.15
CA LYS A 111 15.72 9.71 13.02
C LYS A 111 16.22 10.41 11.77
N ASP A 112 15.79 9.90 10.61
CA ASP A 112 15.86 10.65 9.35
C ASP A 112 14.64 11.54 9.21
N GLY A 113 14.81 12.82 9.49
CA GLY A 113 13.72 13.79 9.48
C GLY A 113 12.69 13.59 10.60
N GLY A 114 11.44 13.87 10.29
CA GLY A 114 10.32 13.76 11.20
C GLY A 114 9.53 12.46 11.08
N ASP A 115 8.24 12.56 11.34
CA ASP A 115 7.28 11.50 11.11
C ASP A 115 6.70 11.65 9.70
N HIS A 116 6.49 10.55 9.02
CA HIS A 116 6.03 10.46 7.64
C HIS A 116 4.71 9.69 7.57
N SER A 117 4.06 9.77 6.41
CA SER A 117 2.76 9.15 6.20
C SER A 117 2.58 8.67 4.76
N VAL A 118 2.00 7.48 4.60
CA VAL A 118 1.56 6.96 3.30
C VAL A 118 0.10 6.54 3.40
N THR A 119 -0.73 7.04 2.47
CA THR A 119 -2.15 6.71 2.40
C THR A 119 -2.38 5.51 1.48
N PHE A 120 -3.17 4.54 1.93
CA PHE A 120 -3.64 3.43 1.10
C PHE A 120 -4.93 3.81 0.38
N PRO A 121 -4.96 3.86 -0.96
CA PRO A 121 -6.21 3.85 -1.69
C PRO A 121 -7.05 2.62 -1.33
N SER A 122 -8.37 2.78 -1.28
CA SER A 122 -9.29 1.77 -0.75
C SER A 122 -9.24 0.43 -1.49
N ASP A 123 -8.90 0.45 -2.76
CA ASP A 123 -8.88 -0.71 -3.66
C ASP A 123 -7.49 -1.35 -3.84
N GLN A 124 -6.46 -0.83 -3.16
CA GLN A 124 -5.09 -1.34 -3.33
C GLN A 124 -4.63 -2.19 -2.15
N LYS A 125 -4.13 -3.37 -2.47
CA LYS A 125 -3.52 -4.30 -1.51
C LYS A 125 -2.08 -3.92 -1.19
N VAL A 126 -1.31 -3.52 -2.20
CA VAL A 126 0.11 -3.16 -2.08
C VAL A 126 0.33 -1.73 -2.53
N ILE A 127 1.02 -0.95 -1.73
CA ILE A 127 1.49 0.39 -2.07
C ILE A 127 3.00 0.37 -2.16
N TYR A 128 3.51 0.88 -3.27
CA TYR A 128 4.93 1.13 -3.48
C TYR A 128 5.21 2.61 -3.30
N ALA A 129 6.11 2.92 -2.39
CA ALA A 129 6.54 4.27 -2.14
C ALA A 129 8.07 4.35 -2.20
N SER A 130 8.58 5.52 -2.51
CA SER A 130 10.01 5.81 -2.44
C SER A 130 10.24 7.11 -1.69
N MET A 131 11.36 7.20 -0.99
CA MET A 131 11.80 8.44 -0.36
C MET A 131 13.31 8.55 -0.35
N LYS A 132 13.79 9.77 -0.29
CA LYS A 132 15.20 10.09 -0.07
C LYS A 132 15.39 10.61 1.35
N ALA A 133 16.61 10.52 1.83
CA ALA A 133 16.99 11.09 3.13
C ALA A 133 16.48 12.54 3.28
N GLY A 134 15.78 12.80 4.38
CA GLY A 134 15.22 14.11 4.70
C GLY A 134 14.03 14.55 3.83
N SER A 135 13.46 13.67 3.01
CA SER A 135 12.30 13.96 2.15
C SER A 135 11.05 13.24 2.61
N GLU A 136 9.88 13.68 2.12
CA GLU A 136 8.64 12.94 2.28
C GLU A 136 8.56 11.75 1.31
N PRO A 137 7.83 10.67 1.67
CA PRO A 137 7.61 9.55 0.77
C PRO A 137 6.69 9.93 -0.40
N GLU A 138 7.02 9.42 -1.57
CA GLU A 138 6.24 9.58 -2.79
C GLU A 138 5.75 8.20 -3.25
N ILE A 139 4.52 8.11 -3.76
CA ILE A 139 4.01 6.89 -4.37
C ILE A 139 4.79 6.66 -5.66
N ALA A 140 5.56 5.57 -5.70
CA ALA A 140 6.48 5.29 -6.80
C ALA A 140 5.74 4.87 -8.07
N MET A 141 4.58 4.18 -7.94
CA MET A 141 3.74 3.75 -9.05
C MET A 141 2.35 3.43 -8.52
N PRO A 142 1.28 3.97 -9.15
CA PRO A 142 -0.07 3.49 -8.88
C PRO A 142 -0.16 2.02 -9.31
N TYR A 143 -0.48 1.15 -8.39
CA TYR A 143 -0.50 -0.31 -8.62
C TYR A 143 -1.46 -0.75 -9.75
N ASN A 144 -2.50 0.02 -10.04
CA ASN A 144 -3.56 -0.32 -10.99
C ASN A 144 -3.33 0.18 -12.42
N THR A 145 -2.23 0.86 -12.71
CA THR A 145 -1.92 1.28 -14.07
C THR A 145 -0.91 0.34 -14.69
N GLY A 146 -1.33 -0.89 -15.01
CA GLY A 146 -0.45 -1.87 -15.62
C GLY A 146 0.09 -1.49 -16.99
N TYR A 147 -0.36 -0.38 -17.58
CA TYR A 147 0.13 0.09 -18.88
C TYR A 147 -0.15 1.58 -19.08
N GLU A 148 0.71 2.21 -19.88
CA GLU A 148 0.48 3.52 -20.49
C GLU A 148 0.40 3.38 -22.01
N VAL A 149 -0.52 4.11 -22.62
CA VAL A 149 -0.66 4.16 -24.06
C VAL A 149 -0.18 5.51 -24.57
N ASP A 150 0.90 5.49 -25.34
CA ASP A 150 1.34 6.63 -26.15
C ASP A 150 0.73 6.49 -27.55
N ALA A 151 -0.42 7.14 -27.75
CA ALA A 151 -1.16 7.07 -29.00
C ALA A 151 -0.45 7.79 -30.16
N GLU A 152 0.40 8.78 -29.90
CA GLU A 152 1.13 9.50 -30.92
C GLU A 152 2.25 8.66 -31.50
N ASN A 153 2.94 7.89 -30.68
CA ASN A 153 4.03 7.02 -31.10
C ASN A 153 3.64 5.56 -31.28
N GLN A 154 2.35 5.25 -31.14
CA GLN A 154 1.80 3.88 -31.20
C GLN A 154 2.53 2.89 -30.30
N GLN A 155 2.88 3.35 -29.09
CA GLN A 155 3.58 2.55 -28.09
C GLN A 155 2.66 2.26 -26.91
N VAL A 156 2.83 1.05 -26.36
CA VAL A 156 2.22 0.64 -25.10
C VAL A 156 3.33 0.23 -24.17
N SER A 157 3.48 0.95 -23.06
CA SER A 157 4.42 0.60 -22.00
C SER A 157 3.72 -0.18 -20.92
N TYR A 158 4.19 -1.40 -20.67
CA TYR A 158 3.70 -2.23 -19.58
C TYR A 158 4.63 -2.08 -18.37
N TYR A 159 4.02 -1.81 -17.23
CA TYR A 159 4.73 -1.81 -15.95
C TYR A 159 4.43 -3.13 -15.25
N TYR A 160 5.45 -3.96 -15.11
CA TYR A 160 5.36 -5.23 -14.41
C TYR A 160 6.10 -5.15 -13.09
N ARG A 161 5.43 -5.54 -12.03
CA ARG A 161 6.04 -5.82 -10.73
C ARG A 161 5.69 -7.23 -10.33
N ASP A 162 6.69 -8.01 -9.95
CA ASP A 162 6.49 -9.36 -9.46
C ASP A 162 5.96 -9.30 -8.03
N ASP A 163 4.66 -9.53 -7.89
CA ASP A 163 4.00 -9.52 -6.58
C ASP A 163 4.04 -10.88 -5.89
N ASP A 164 4.54 -11.92 -6.54
CA ASP A 164 4.66 -13.26 -5.95
C ASP A 164 5.64 -13.28 -4.76
N ALA A 165 6.48 -12.24 -4.63
CA ALA A 165 7.34 -12.06 -3.46
C ALA A 165 6.60 -11.80 -2.14
N PHE A 166 5.27 -11.61 -2.17
CA PHE A 166 4.43 -11.27 -1.01
C PHE A 166 3.43 -12.35 -0.63
N VAL A 167 3.51 -13.52 -1.27
CA VAL A 167 2.66 -14.67 -0.93
C VAL A 167 3.44 -15.57 0.00
N ASP A 168 3.20 -15.43 1.30
CA ASP A 168 3.52 -16.43 2.31
C ASP A 168 2.30 -17.32 2.58
#